data_acba939cada3c63e091af0b8e64cc6ff
#
_entry.id   acba939cada3c63e091af0b8e64cc6ff
#
_cell.length_a   1.000
_cell.length_b   1.000
_cell.length_c   1.000
_cell.angle_alpha   90.00
_cell.angle_beta   90.00
_cell.angle_gamma   90.00
#
_symmetry.space_group_name_H-M   'P 1'
#
loop_
_entity.id
_entity.type
_entity.pdbx_description
1 polymer ?
#
loop_
_entity_poly.entity_id
_entity_poly.type
_entity_poly.pdbx_seq_one_letter_code
_entity_poly.pdbx_strand_id
1 'polypeptide(L)'
;MEDKDYTKGSNETESGQEEKKTDDGFEKVCYMCRRPESKAGPMISMPGGMNLCHSCMQKAFDSVTKSGMDFSKLPGMPYMNLNFGDMNMVPPAMEIPQKQKIRKKAQPQPALTLKDIPAPHVIKGRLDEYVIGQEKAKKVVSVAVYNHYKRAFLEEKNADGVVIEKSNILMIGPTGSGKTYLVKTLARLLDVPLAIADATSLTEAGYIGDDIESVVSKLLAAADNDVERAQKGIIFIDEIDKIAKKKQTNTRDVSGESVQQELLKLLEGSTVEVPVGSNQKNAMTPMATVNTDNILFICGGAFPDLEDIIKERLRKKSSMGFGAVLKDSFDQDPDILSHVTNEDLRAFGMIPEFLGRLPVTVTLQDLTKEMMVRILKEP
;
A
#
# COMPACT_ATOMS: atom_id res chain seq x y z
N MET A 1 28.96 -19.04 78.10
CA MET A 1 27.75 -19.67 78.65
C MET A 1 26.84 -19.68 77.45
N GLU A 2 26.85 -20.78 76.72
CA GLU A 2 25.91 -21.91 76.88
C GLU A 2 24.56 -21.49 76.24
N ASP A 3 23.90 -22.18 75.38
CA ASP A 3 24.03 -23.53 74.77
C ASP A 3 23.03 -23.53 73.56
N LYS A 4 23.42 -24.19 72.54
CA LYS A 4 22.79 -25.26 71.76
C LYS A 4 21.23 -25.38 71.90
N ASP A 5 20.49 -25.47 70.83
CA ASP A 5 20.10 -26.77 70.33
C ASP A 5 19.44 -26.80 68.97
N TYR A 6 19.59 -27.94 68.29
CA TYR A 6 19.12 -28.39 67.00
C TYR A 6 17.60 -28.65 66.98
N THR A 7 16.95 -28.44 65.79
CA THR A 7 16.20 -29.53 65.17
C THR A 7 15.86 -29.24 63.70
N LYS A 8 16.20 -30.17 62.94
CA LYS A 8 15.81 -30.73 61.65
C LYS A 8 14.38 -30.45 61.12
N GLY A 9 14.33 -30.30 59.80
CA GLY A 9 13.46 -31.03 58.90
C GLY A 9 12.60 -30.14 58.01
N SER A 10 12.71 -30.18 56.85
CA SER A 10 12.43 -31.00 55.74
C SER A 10 12.36 -30.17 54.44
N ASN A 11 12.88 -30.75 53.39
CA ASN A 11 12.88 -30.27 52.01
C ASN A 11 11.47 -30.06 51.48
N GLU A 12 11.29 -28.96 50.74
CA GLU A 12 10.46 -28.91 49.54
C GLU A 12 11.14 -28.02 48.51
N THR A 13 11.65 -28.66 47.49
CA THR A 13 12.20 -28.10 46.27
C THR A 13 11.04 -27.64 45.39
N GLU A 14 10.74 -26.37 45.40
CA GLU A 14 10.02 -25.77 44.27
C GLU A 14 11.01 -25.14 43.30
N SER A 15 11.28 -25.87 42.23
CA SER A 15 12.00 -25.37 41.05
C SER A 15 11.05 -24.58 40.19
N GLY A 16 10.78 -23.34 40.60
CA GLY A 16 10.21 -22.33 39.72
C GLY A 16 11.32 -21.74 38.88
N GLN A 17 11.54 -22.23 37.68
CA GLN A 17 12.33 -21.53 36.68
C GLN A 17 11.49 -20.36 36.18
N GLU A 18 11.67 -19.17 36.79
CA GLU A 18 11.34 -17.90 36.15
C GLU A 18 12.25 -17.74 34.93
N GLU A 19 11.69 -18.03 33.72
CA GLU A 19 12.28 -17.59 32.48
C GLU A 19 12.39 -16.06 32.55
N LYS A 20 13.61 -15.56 32.77
CA LYS A 20 13.99 -14.17 32.56
C LYS A 20 13.59 -13.80 31.12
N LYS A 21 12.50 -13.09 30.97
CA LYS A 21 12.17 -12.36 29.73
C LYS A 21 13.30 -11.38 29.48
N THR A 22 14.28 -11.78 28.70
CA THR A 22 15.21 -10.83 28.10
C THR A 22 14.39 -10.03 27.09
N ASP A 23 14.12 -8.78 27.42
CA ASP A 23 13.45 -7.83 26.53
C ASP A 23 14.46 -7.35 25.48
N ASP A 24 14.71 -8.21 24.47
CA ASP A 24 15.67 -7.95 23.39
C ASP A 24 15.19 -6.85 22.40
N GLY A 25 14.10 -6.16 22.71
CA GLY A 25 13.51 -5.15 21.81
C GLY A 25 12.94 -5.72 20.50
N PHE A 26 12.79 -7.07 20.42
CA PHE A 26 12.21 -7.77 19.27
C PHE A 26 10.96 -8.53 19.68
N GLU A 27 10.01 -8.60 18.76
CA GLU A 27 8.75 -9.33 18.91
C GLU A 27 8.74 -10.58 18.03
N LYS A 28 8.19 -11.67 18.55
CA LYS A 28 8.02 -12.91 17.78
C LYS A 28 7.02 -12.70 16.66
N VAL A 29 7.25 -13.32 15.50
CA VAL A 29 6.40 -13.23 14.31
C VAL A 29 5.94 -14.63 13.92
N CYS A 30 4.66 -14.80 13.64
CA CYS A 30 4.13 -16.05 13.17
C CYS A 30 4.73 -16.45 11.83
N TYR A 31 5.23 -17.70 11.72
CA TYR A 31 5.84 -18.22 10.51
C TYR A 31 4.89 -18.22 9.31
N MET A 32 3.61 -18.58 9.52
CA MET A 32 2.62 -18.66 8.45
C MET A 32 2.06 -17.29 8.05
N CYS A 33 1.50 -16.53 9.00
CA CYS A 33 0.77 -15.29 8.67
C CYS A 33 1.60 -14.02 8.83
N ARG A 34 2.85 -14.14 9.30
CA ARG A 34 3.79 -13.03 9.50
C ARG A 34 3.30 -11.92 10.44
N ARG A 35 2.18 -12.13 11.15
CA ARG A 35 1.70 -11.18 12.16
C ARG A 35 2.57 -11.25 13.42
N PRO A 36 2.94 -10.11 14.01
CA PRO A 36 3.65 -10.07 15.28
C PRO A 36 2.77 -10.56 16.45
N GLU A 37 3.41 -11.00 17.53
CA GLU A 37 2.72 -11.55 18.72
C GLU A 37 1.71 -10.57 19.32
N SER A 38 2.01 -9.26 19.30
CA SER A 38 1.10 -8.20 19.74
C SER A 38 -0.25 -8.18 19.00
N LYS A 39 -0.27 -8.63 17.74
CA LYS A 39 -1.49 -8.66 16.90
C LYS A 39 -2.09 -10.07 16.72
N ALA A 40 -1.28 -11.09 16.85
CA ALA A 40 -1.68 -12.49 16.62
C ALA A 40 -2.00 -13.26 17.89
N GLY A 41 -1.75 -12.65 19.07
CA GLY A 41 -1.85 -13.27 20.36
C GLY A 41 -0.67 -14.21 20.65
N PRO A 42 -0.70 -14.96 21.76
CA PRO A 42 0.40 -15.80 22.20
C PRO A 42 0.81 -16.80 21.12
N MET A 43 2.12 -16.95 20.94
CA MET A 43 2.69 -17.84 19.93
C MET A 43 3.26 -19.10 20.53
N ILE A 44 3.05 -20.21 19.84
CA ILE A 44 3.62 -21.50 20.17
C ILE A 44 4.93 -21.63 19.40
N SER A 45 6.04 -21.79 20.12
CA SER A 45 7.35 -22.03 19.53
C SER A 45 7.53 -23.53 19.30
N MET A 46 7.78 -23.91 18.05
CA MET A 46 8.02 -25.30 17.65
C MET A 46 9.52 -25.60 17.61
N PRO A 47 9.91 -26.90 17.70
CA PRO A 47 11.30 -27.33 17.49
C PRO A 47 11.79 -26.80 16.12
N GLY A 48 13.03 -26.28 16.08
CA GLY A 48 13.55 -25.61 14.88
C GLY A 48 13.34 -24.09 14.87
N GLY A 49 12.83 -23.48 15.97
CA GLY A 49 12.72 -22.01 16.12
C GLY A 49 11.54 -21.37 15.40
N MET A 50 10.59 -22.14 14.88
CA MET A 50 9.38 -21.61 14.21
C MET A 50 8.32 -21.22 15.24
N ASN A 51 7.79 -19.98 15.10
CA ASN A 51 6.71 -19.51 15.94
C ASN A 51 5.39 -19.53 15.14
N LEU A 52 4.34 -20.11 15.70
CA LEU A 52 3.01 -20.14 15.08
C LEU A 52 1.98 -19.54 16.02
N CYS A 53 1.11 -18.68 15.49
CA CYS A 53 -0.02 -18.16 16.24
C CYS A 53 -1.16 -19.20 16.30
N HIS A 54 -1.99 -19.11 17.32
CA HIS A 54 -3.09 -20.04 17.56
C HIS A 54 -4.03 -20.20 16.35
N SER A 55 -4.37 -19.08 15.69
CA SER A 55 -5.26 -19.09 14.52
C SER A 55 -4.68 -19.86 13.33
N CYS A 56 -3.37 -19.75 13.08
CA CYS A 56 -2.72 -20.48 11.99
C CYS A 56 -2.59 -21.97 12.31
N MET A 57 -2.32 -22.30 13.56
CA MET A 57 -2.25 -23.68 14.03
C MET A 57 -3.62 -24.37 13.88
N GLN A 58 -4.69 -23.70 14.27
CA GLN A 58 -6.03 -24.24 14.16
C GLN A 58 -6.45 -24.46 12.71
N LYS A 59 -6.16 -23.50 11.81
CA LYS A 59 -6.40 -23.67 10.37
C LYS A 59 -5.59 -24.81 9.75
N ALA A 60 -4.36 -25.01 10.19
CA ALA A 60 -3.54 -26.14 9.75
C ALA A 60 -4.16 -27.47 10.18
N PHE A 61 -4.62 -27.59 11.43
CA PHE A 61 -5.35 -28.76 11.92
C PHE A 61 -6.66 -29.01 11.17
N ASP A 62 -7.46 -27.97 10.96
CA ASP A 62 -8.75 -28.07 10.24
C ASP A 62 -8.54 -28.52 8.78
N SER A 63 -7.47 -28.05 8.14
CA SER A 63 -7.13 -28.43 6.77
C SER A 63 -6.74 -29.90 6.66
N VAL A 64 -5.99 -30.37 7.62
CA VAL A 64 -5.55 -31.77 7.70
C VAL A 64 -6.73 -32.71 8.00
N THR A 65 -7.61 -32.35 8.92
CA THR A 65 -8.83 -33.10 9.24
C THR A 65 -9.82 -33.14 8.06
N LYS A 66 -9.94 -32.06 7.30
CA LYS A 66 -10.79 -32.01 6.09
C LYS A 66 -10.25 -32.82 4.91
N SER A 67 -8.93 -32.99 4.82
CA SER A 67 -8.29 -33.76 3.74
C SER A 67 -8.37 -35.27 3.91
N GLY A 68 -8.93 -35.75 5.04
CA GLY A 68 -9.10 -37.20 5.30
C GLY A 68 -7.78 -37.99 5.38
N MET A 69 -6.65 -37.33 5.59
CA MET A 69 -5.36 -37.99 5.76
C MET A 69 -5.28 -38.67 7.13
N ASP A 70 -5.34 -39.96 7.09
CA ASP A 70 -5.15 -40.81 8.25
C ASP A 70 -3.64 -40.94 8.54
N PHE A 71 -3.18 -40.22 9.56
CA PHE A 71 -1.76 -40.22 9.99
C PHE A 71 -1.23 -41.58 10.40
N SER A 72 -2.09 -42.57 10.65
CA SER A 72 -1.69 -43.92 11.01
C SER A 72 -1.07 -44.73 9.85
N LYS A 73 -1.15 -44.21 8.62
CA LYS A 73 -0.74 -44.90 7.38
C LYS A 73 0.53 -44.36 6.73
N LEU A 74 1.23 -43.40 7.32
CA LEU A 74 2.48 -42.89 6.78
C LEU A 74 3.65 -43.79 7.20
N PRO A 75 4.31 -44.48 6.26
CA PRO A 75 5.47 -45.33 6.58
C PRO A 75 6.66 -44.45 6.95
N GLY A 76 7.10 -44.53 8.21
CA GLY A 76 8.32 -43.87 8.68
C GLY A 76 8.17 -42.88 9.84
N MET A 77 6.97 -42.67 10.39
CA MET A 77 6.82 -41.96 11.67
C MET A 77 6.45 -42.90 12.77
N PRO A 78 7.29 -43.05 13.80
CA PRO A 78 6.91 -43.80 15.02
C PRO A 78 5.75 -43.09 15.71
N TYR A 79 4.83 -43.85 16.28
CA TYR A 79 3.65 -43.42 17.02
C TYR A 79 3.91 -42.17 17.86
N MET A 80 3.45 -41.02 17.41
CA MET A 80 3.39 -39.81 18.24
C MET A 80 2.16 -39.93 19.15
N ASN A 81 2.39 -40.53 20.31
CA ASN A 81 1.47 -40.36 21.43
C ASN A 81 1.63 -38.92 21.90
N LEU A 82 0.64 -38.06 21.60
CA LEU A 82 0.65 -36.66 21.97
C LEU A 82 0.44 -36.49 23.50
N ASN A 83 1.41 -36.94 24.26
CA ASN A 83 1.56 -36.57 25.64
C ASN A 83 2.53 -35.40 25.71
N PHE A 84 2.02 -34.20 25.94
CA PHE A 84 2.73 -32.91 25.92
C PHE A 84 3.80 -32.76 27.04
N GLY A 85 4.19 -33.83 27.71
CA GLY A 85 5.05 -33.78 28.90
C GLY A 85 6.54 -34.01 28.72
N ASP A 86 7.00 -34.70 27.66
CA ASP A 86 8.41 -35.08 27.53
C ASP A 86 8.90 -35.05 26.08
N MET A 87 9.34 -33.89 25.63
CA MET A 87 10.05 -33.73 24.36
C MET A 87 11.42 -33.08 24.56
N ASN A 88 12.37 -33.84 25.01
CA ASN A 88 13.79 -33.53 24.91
C ASN A 88 14.44 -34.44 23.85
N MET A 89 14.07 -34.28 22.60
CA MET A 89 14.81 -34.80 21.45
C MET A 89 14.98 -33.69 20.41
N VAL A 90 16.15 -33.08 20.40
CA VAL A 90 16.59 -32.12 19.41
C VAL A 90 17.17 -32.88 18.22
N PRO A 91 16.55 -32.89 17.03
CA PRO A 91 17.23 -33.30 15.81
C PRO A 91 18.29 -32.26 15.44
N PRO A 92 19.39 -32.62 14.75
CA PRO A 92 20.43 -31.67 14.39
C PRO A 92 19.89 -30.56 13.55
N ALA A 93 20.26 -29.33 13.92
CA ALA A 93 19.79 -28.07 13.42
C ALA A 93 19.89 -27.99 11.88
N MET A 94 18.76 -28.02 11.21
CA MET A 94 18.60 -27.38 9.91
C MET A 94 18.40 -25.90 10.19
N GLU A 95 19.42 -25.07 9.99
CA GLU A 95 19.33 -23.64 10.05
C GLU A 95 18.40 -23.16 8.93
N ILE A 96 17.16 -22.85 9.28
CA ILE A 96 16.24 -22.17 8.38
C ILE A 96 16.53 -20.66 8.48
N PRO A 97 17.09 -20.03 7.44
CA PRO A 97 17.44 -18.61 7.49
C PRO A 97 16.18 -17.74 7.32
N GLN A 98 15.43 -17.52 8.37
CA GLN A 98 14.31 -16.60 8.33
C GLN A 98 14.32 -15.66 9.53
N LYS A 99 14.30 -14.36 9.27
CA LYS A 99 14.11 -13.33 10.28
C LYS A 99 12.71 -13.51 10.90
N GLN A 100 12.61 -14.27 11.98
CA GLN A 100 11.36 -14.51 12.72
C GLN A 100 11.13 -13.50 13.84
N LYS A 101 11.98 -12.46 13.90
CA LYS A 101 11.85 -11.39 14.90
C LYS A 101 11.73 -10.06 14.18
N ILE A 102 10.69 -9.32 14.47
CA ILE A 102 10.52 -7.93 14.05
C ILE A 102 10.83 -7.05 15.27
N ARG A 103 11.54 -5.94 15.06
CA ARG A 103 11.82 -4.98 16.12
C ARG A 103 10.48 -4.49 16.68
N LYS A 104 10.27 -4.59 17.99
CA LYS A 104 9.09 -4.05 18.64
C LYS A 104 8.98 -2.58 18.25
N LYS A 105 7.93 -2.18 17.53
CA LYS A 105 7.63 -0.77 17.35
C LYS A 105 7.22 -0.18 18.68
N ALA A 106 7.76 0.97 19.00
CA ALA A 106 7.23 1.81 20.07
C ALA A 106 5.72 1.97 19.84
N GLN A 107 4.94 1.75 20.87
CA GLN A 107 3.50 1.86 21.07
C GLN A 107 2.60 2.03 19.81
N PRO A 108 1.43 1.43 19.73
CA PRO A 108 0.51 1.66 18.63
C PRO A 108 0.26 3.17 18.51
N GLN A 109 0.68 3.74 17.38
CA GLN A 109 0.41 5.14 17.10
C GLN A 109 -1.11 5.30 17.08
N PRO A 110 -1.66 6.34 17.72
CA PRO A 110 -3.09 6.58 17.74
C PRO A 110 -3.62 6.62 16.30
N ALA A 111 -4.76 6.01 16.07
CA ALA A 111 -5.42 6.05 14.77
C ALA A 111 -5.59 7.51 14.35
N LEU A 112 -5.19 7.85 13.12
CA LEU A 112 -5.33 9.18 12.55
C LEU A 112 -6.76 9.68 12.78
N THR A 113 -6.90 10.87 13.35
CA THR A 113 -8.20 11.52 13.55
C THR A 113 -8.32 12.76 12.69
N LEU A 114 -9.54 13.27 12.47
CA LEU A 114 -9.76 14.49 11.68
C LEU A 114 -8.95 15.70 12.19
N LYS A 115 -8.63 15.74 13.50
CA LYS A 115 -7.83 16.82 14.11
C LYS A 115 -6.34 16.75 13.74
N ASP A 116 -5.88 15.59 13.34
CA ASP A 116 -4.46 15.36 12.98
C ASP A 116 -4.19 15.70 11.52
N ILE A 117 -5.24 15.95 10.71
CA ILE A 117 -5.08 16.33 9.31
C ILE A 117 -4.83 17.82 9.21
N PRO A 118 -3.63 18.23 8.77
CA PRO A 118 -3.32 19.65 8.62
C PRO A 118 -4.18 20.30 7.55
N ALA A 119 -4.49 21.58 7.71
CA ALA A 119 -5.18 22.36 6.68
C ALA A 119 -4.35 22.39 5.38
N PRO A 120 -4.98 22.58 4.18
CA PRO A 120 -4.29 22.51 2.89
C PRO A 120 -3.06 23.44 2.79
N HIS A 121 -3.13 24.63 3.35
CA HIS A 121 -2.00 25.57 3.34
C HIS A 121 -0.83 25.10 4.20
N VAL A 122 -1.09 24.35 5.28
CA VAL A 122 -0.05 23.74 6.13
C VAL A 122 0.59 22.55 5.42
N ILE A 123 -0.23 21.71 4.74
CA ILE A 123 0.30 20.61 3.92
C ILE A 123 1.21 21.17 2.83
N LYS A 124 0.73 22.21 2.11
CA LYS A 124 1.54 22.88 1.07
C LYS A 124 2.83 23.46 1.64
N GLY A 125 2.77 24.16 2.78
CA GLY A 125 3.95 24.73 3.42
C GLY A 125 5.00 23.68 3.78
N ARG A 126 4.57 22.53 4.32
CA ARG A 126 5.48 21.40 4.58
C ARG A 126 6.02 20.76 3.30
N LEU A 127 5.22 20.69 2.23
CA LEU A 127 5.71 20.22 0.94
C LEU A 127 6.74 21.17 0.33
N ASP A 128 6.63 22.49 0.58
CA ASP A 128 7.59 23.50 0.10
C ASP A 128 9.00 23.31 0.68
N GLU A 129 9.10 22.70 1.86
CA GLU A 129 10.38 22.40 2.51
C GLU A 129 11.16 21.28 1.78
N TYR A 130 10.49 20.40 1.07
CA TYR A 130 11.10 19.21 0.43
C TYR A 130 11.01 19.24 -1.10
N VAL A 131 9.95 19.84 -1.65
CA VAL A 131 9.67 19.82 -3.10
C VAL A 131 9.90 21.20 -3.68
N ILE A 132 10.97 21.34 -4.43
CA ILE A 132 11.32 22.59 -5.12
C ILE A 132 10.45 22.79 -6.35
N GLY A 133 9.91 24.00 -6.51
CA GLY A 133 9.00 24.33 -7.62
C GLY A 133 7.63 23.66 -7.50
N GLN A 134 6.99 23.40 -8.64
CA GLN A 134 5.70 22.68 -8.72
C GLN A 134 4.56 23.36 -7.91
N GLU A 135 4.52 24.68 -7.87
CA GLU A 135 3.64 25.45 -6.98
C GLU A 135 2.14 25.15 -7.21
N LYS A 136 1.71 25.02 -8.49
CA LYS A 136 0.33 24.67 -8.82
C LYS A 136 -0.01 23.25 -8.37
N ALA A 137 0.88 22.28 -8.67
CA ALA A 137 0.70 20.89 -8.31
C ALA A 137 0.59 20.72 -6.79
N LYS A 138 1.49 21.32 -6.01
CA LYS A 138 1.47 21.28 -4.54
C LYS A 138 0.15 21.82 -3.97
N LYS A 139 -0.37 22.94 -4.51
CA LYS A 139 -1.65 23.50 -4.07
C LYS A 139 -2.81 22.54 -4.32
N VAL A 140 -2.93 22.04 -5.55
CA VAL A 140 -4.03 21.14 -5.93
C VAL A 140 -3.99 19.83 -5.14
N VAL A 141 -2.81 19.21 -5.03
CA VAL A 141 -2.62 17.96 -4.25
C VAL A 141 -2.96 18.19 -2.79
N SER A 142 -2.52 19.28 -2.18
CA SER A 142 -2.81 19.59 -0.77
C SER A 142 -4.31 19.71 -0.48
N VAL A 143 -5.06 20.34 -1.40
CA VAL A 143 -6.52 20.46 -1.27
C VAL A 143 -7.20 19.11 -1.49
N ALA A 144 -6.81 18.37 -2.54
CA ALA A 144 -7.40 17.09 -2.86
C ALA A 144 -7.22 16.06 -1.73
N VAL A 145 -6.02 16.00 -1.18
CA VAL A 145 -5.70 15.11 -0.05
C VAL A 145 -6.47 15.49 1.21
N TYR A 146 -6.53 16.77 1.53
CA TYR A 146 -7.34 17.24 2.67
C TYR A 146 -8.81 16.85 2.51
N ASN A 147 -9.39 17.06 1.33
CA ASN A 147 -10.78 16.71 1.04
C ASN A 147 -11.01 15.19 1.13
N HIS A 148 -10.06 14.39 0.63
CA HIS A 148 -10.12 12.93 0.74
C HIS A 148 -10.21 12.46 2.19
N TYR A 149 -9.28 12.90 3.03
CA TYR A 149 -9.29 12.50 4.45
C TYR A 149 -10.47 13.09 5.21
N LYS A 150 -10.87 14.34 4.89
CA LYS A 150 -12.09 14.92 5.46
C LYS A 150 -13.30 14.05 5.15
N ARG A 151 -13.45 13.55 3.91
CA ARG A 151 -14.50 12.60 3.54
C ARG A 151 -14.42 11.33 4.37
N ALA A 152 -13.26 10.67 4.38
CA ALA A 152 -13.04 9.39 5.06
C ALA A 152 -13.39 9.43 6.57
N PHE A 153 -13.24 10.60 7.22
CA PHE A 153 -13.58 10.75 8.64
C PHE A 153 -14.99 11.30 8.88
N LEU A 154 -15.62 11.95 7.91
CA LEU A 154 -16.98 12.48 8.04
C LEU A 154 -18.05 11.43 7.72
N GLU A 155 -17.77 10.43 6.90
CA GLU A 155 -18.71 9.32 6.61
C GLU A 155 -19.16 8.61 7.88
N GLU A 156 -18.35 8.61 8.92
CA GLU A 156 -18.73 8.08 10.25
C GLU A 156 -19.72 9.00 11.03
N LYS A 157 -19.97 10.26 10.58
CA LYS A 157 -20.69 11.27 11.38
C LYS A 157 -21.71 12.12 10.61
N ASN A 158 -22.09 11.77 9.38
CA ASN A 158 -22.95 12.64 8.56
C ASN A 158 -24.38 12.76 9.10
N ALA A 159 -24.63 13.81 9.95
CA ALA A 159 -25.94 14.28 10.29
C ALA A 159 -26.54 15.26 9.24
N ASP A 160 -25.71 15.84 8.35
CA ASP A 160 -26.08 16.96 7.47
C ASP A 160 -26.44 16.55 6.04
N GLY A 161 -26.40 15.27 5.68
CA GLY A 161 -26.80 14.76 4.35
C GLY A 161 -25.90 15.17 3.16
N VAL A 162 -24.76 15.82 3.42
CA VAL A 162 -23.79 16.18 2.35
C VAL A 162 -22.85 15.01 2.08
N VAL A 163 -22.98 14.40 0.91
CA VAL A 163 -22.08 13.32 0.44
C VAL A 163 -20.93 13.93 -0.36
N ILE A 164 -19.71 13.74 0.13
CA ILE A 164 -18.49 14.09 -0.63
C ILE A 164 -18.06 12.86 -1.42
N GLU A 165 -18.02 12.96 -2.74
CA GLU A 165 -17.60 11.83 -3.57
C GLU A 165 -16.09 11.55 -3.46
N LYS A 166 -15.71 10.28 -3.68
CA LYS A 166 -14.32 9.85 -3.72
C LYS A 166 -13.59 10.55 -4.87
N SER A 167 -12.50 11.25 -4.56
CA SER A 167 -11.73 12.02 -5.52
C SER A 167 -10.30 11.52 -5.60
N ASN A 168 -10.03 10.58 -6.52
CA ASN A 168 -8.67 10.15 -6.80
C ASN A 168 -7.95 11.16 -7.70
N ILE A 169 -6.62 11.07 -7.78
CA ILE A 169 -5.78 12.08 -8.41
C ILE A 169 -5.08 11.48 -9.64
N LEU A 170 -5.10 12.19 -10.75
CA LEU A 170 -4.28 11.93 -11.92
C LEU A 170 -3.14 12.96 -11.97
N MET A 171 -1.90 12.49 -11.95
CA MET A 171 -0.69 13.31 -12.04
C MET A 171 -0.06 13.17 -13.42
N ILE A 172 0.04 14.26 -14.15
CA ILE A 172 0.59 14.34 -15.50
C ILE A 172 1.85 15.19 -15.46
N GLY A 173 2.93 14.70 -16.06
CA GLY A 173 4.15 15.50 -16.18
C GLY A 173 5.33 14.65 -16.63
N PRO A 174 6.36 15.29 -17.21
CA PRO A 174 7.50 14.59 -17.81
C PRO A 174 8.23 13.67 -16.82
N THR A 175 8.96 12.71 -17.35
CA THR A 175 9.83 11.85 -16.54
C THR A 175 10.85 12.70 -15.80
N GLY A 176 11.02 12.44 -14.49
CA GLY A 176 11.93 13.25 -13.67
C GLY A 176 11.33 14.51 -13.08
N SER A 177 10.07 14.89 -13.37
CA SER A 177 9.40 16.07 -12.79
C SER A 177 9.12 16.00 -11.29
N GLY A 178 9.36 14.84 -10.65
CA GLY A 178 9.21 14.65 -9.22
C GLY A 178 7.86 14.06 -8.77
N LYS A 179 7.03 13.47 -9.65
CA LYS A 179 5.74 12.86 -9.31
C LYS A 179 5.83 11.89 -8.12
N THR A 180 6.64 10.86 -8.26
CA THR A 180 6.82 9.82 -7.23
C THR A 180 7.40 10.38 -5.94
N TYR A 181 8.31 11.35 -6.02
CA TYR A 181 8.91 12.01 -4.86
C TYR A 181 7.89 12.85 -4.09
N LEU A 182 7.03 13.59 -4.79
CA LEU A 182 5.95 14.37 -4.19
C LEU A 182 4.99 13.48 -3.40
N VAL A 183 4.59 12.34 -3.97
CA VAL A 183 3.69 11.39 -3.29
C VAL A 183 4.36 10.73 -2.08
N LYS A 184 5.64 10.33 -2.20
CA LYS A 184 6.41 9.79 -1.06
C LYS A 184 6.52 10.80 0.09
N THR A 185 6.79 12.05 -0.25
CA THR A 185 6.89 13.13 0.74
C THR A 185 5.54 13.38 1.40
N LEU A 186 4.47 13.43 0.62
CA LEU A 186 3.11 13.58 1.11
C LEU A 186 2.72 12.48 2.11
N ALA A 187 2.91 11.21 1.73
CA ALA A 187 2.60 10.06 2.59
C ALA A 187 3.37 10.10 3.91
N ARG A 188 4.65 10.51 3.87
CA ARG A 188 5.50 10.70 5.05
C ARG A 188 5.01 11.84 5.95
N LEU A 189 4.61 12.98 5.36
CA LEU A 189 4.11 14.15 6.11
C LEU A 189 2.78 13.86 6.81
N LEU A 190 1.98 12.97 6.25
CA LEU A 190 0.69 12.56 6.81
C LEU A 190 0.78 11.32 7.71
N ASP A 191 1.96 10.69 7.78
CA ASP A 191 2.21 9.42 8.50
C ASP A 191 1.23 8.30 8.10
N VAL A 192 0.96 8.16 6.79
CA VAL A 192 0.09 7.13 6.24
C VAL A 192 0.88 6.09 5.45
N PRO A 193 0.42 4.82 5.41
CA PRO A 193 1.08 3.80 4.61
C PRO A 193 0.97 4.14 3.12
N LEU A 194 2.05 3.87 2.39
CA LEU A 194 2.14 4.09 0.94
C LEU A 194 2.54 2.80 0.24
N ALA A 195 1.76 2.42 -0.76
CA ALA A 195 2.17 1.42 -1.75
C ALA A 195 2.45 2.09 -3.09
N ILE A 196 3.50 1.63 -3.76
CA ILE A 196 3.86 2.08 -5.11
C ILE A 196 3.80 0.85 -6.02
N ALA A 197 3.10 1.01 -7.13
CA ALA A 197 2.99 0.01 -8.18
C ALA A 197 3.29 0.65 -9.53
N ASP A 198 3.77 -0.15 -10.46
CA ASP A 198 3.97 0.24 -11.85
C ASP A 198 2.83 -0.37 -12.67
N ALA A 199 2.11 0.46 -13.42
CA ALA A 199 0.98 0.01 -14.24
C ALA A 199 1.38 -1.02 -15.30
N THR A 200 2.63 -0.98 -15.76
CA THR A 200 3.14 -1.95 -16.75
C THR A 200 3.34 -3.36 -16.21
N SER A 201 3.48 -3.49 -14.89
CA SER A 201 3.59 -4.78 -14.21
C SER A 201 2.24 -5.43 -13.92
N LEU A 202 1.15 -4.64 -14.03
CA LEU A 202 -0.20 -5.10 -13.74
C LEU A 202 -0.81 -5.79 -14.96
N THR A 203 -1.43 -6.92 -14.74
CA THR A 203 -2.10 -7.71 -15.78
C THR A 203 -3.49 -8.13 -15.33
N GLU A 204 -4.35 -8.44 -16.30
CA GLU A 204 -5.67 -9.04 -16.05
C GLU A 204 -5.51 -10.35 -15.26
N ALA A 205 -6.41 -10.59 -14.32
CA ALA A 205 -6.39 -11.78 -13.45
C ALA A 205 -6.29 -13.08 -14.27
N GLY A 206 -5.30 -13.91 -13.94
CA GLY A 206 -5.04 -15.19 -14.63
C GLY A 206 -3.96 -15.16 -15.71
N TYR A 207 -3.35 -14.01 -15.99
CA TYR A 207 -2.17 -13.89 -16.85
C TYR A 207 -0.87 -13.78 -16.04
N ILE A 208 0.28 -13.93 -16.72
CA ILE A 208 1.60 -13.79 -16.08
C ILE A 208 1.84 -12.32 -15.78
N GLY A 209 1.87 -11.94 -14.51
CA GLY A 209 2.10 -10.60 -14.00
C GLY A 209 1.57 -10.45 -12.57
N ASP A 210 1.64 -9.25 -12.04
CA ASP A 210 1.05 -8.91 -10.76
C ASP A 210 -0.47 -8.69 -10.93
N ASP A 211 -1.28 -9.43 -10.21
CA ASP A 211 -2.73 -9.15 -10.14
C ASP A 211 -2.95 -7.73 -9.60
N ILE A 212 -3.98 -7.04 -10.11
CA ILE A 212 -4.33 -5.68 -9.65
C ILE A 212 -4.55 -5.62 -8.14
N GLU A 213 -5.10 -6.68 -7.54
CA GLU A 213 -5.27 -6.79 -6.09
C GLU A 213 -3.93 -6.86 -5.32
N SER A 214 -2.83 -7.23 -5.99
CA SER A 214 -1.48 -7.28 -5.39
C SER A 214 -1.04 -5.90 -4.86
N VAL A 215 -1.54 -4.82 -5.48
CA VAL A 215 -1.26 -3.44 -5.05
C VAL A 215 -1.81 -3.18 -3.64
N VAL A 216 -2.99 -3.74 -3.33
CA VAL A 216 -3.60 -3.66 -1.99
C VAL A 216 -2.82 -4.52 -0.99
N SER A 217 -2.30 -5.69 -1.43
CA SER A 217 -1.39 -6.50 -0.60
C SER A 217 -0.11 -5.75 -0.24
N LYS A 218 0.48 -5.02 -1.20
CA LYS A 218 1.66 -4.16 -0.96
C LYS A 218 1.33 -3.06 0.06
N LEU A 219 0.13 -2.46 -0.01
CA LEU A 219 -0.31 -1.46 0.97
C LEU A 219 -0.51 -2.07 2.35
N LEU A 220 -1.14 -3.25 2.44
CA LEU A 220 -1.33 -3.97 3.69
C LEU A 220 0.02 -4.31 4.35
N ALA A 221 1.00 -4.72 3.57
CA ALA A 221 2.36 -4.96 4.05
C ALA A 221 3.04 -3.67 4.54
N ALA A 222 2.87 -2.54 3.84
CA ALA A 222 3.36 -1.23 4.24
C ALA A 222 2.69 -0.71 5.53
N ALA A 223 1.46 -1.17 5.81
CA ALA A 223 0.72 -0.90 7.04
C ALA A 223 1.04 -1.89 8.18
N ASP A 224 2.11 -2.69 8.08
CA ASP A 224 2.46 -3.74 9.05
C ASP A 224 1.33 -4.79 9.25
N ASN A 225 0.58 -5.07 8.19
CA ASN A 225 -0.60 -5.94 8.17
C ASN A 225 -1.76 -5.46 9.07
N ASP A 226 -1.84 -4.17 9.29
CA ASP A 226 -2.95 -3.50 9.95
C ASP A 226 -3.98 -3.07 8.91
N VAL A 227 -5.15 -3.71 8.91
CA VAL A 227 -6.21 -3.46 7.92
C VAL A 227 -6.78 -2.05 8.07
N GLU A 228 -7.03 -1.58 9.29
CA GLU A 228 -7.59 -0.24 9.54
C GLU A 228 -6.64 0.87 9.07
N ARG A 229 -5.35 0.67 9.31
CA ARG A 229 -4.32 1.58 8.85
C ARG A 229 -4.14 1.52 7.33
N ALA A 230 -4.19 0.34 6.73
CA ALA A 230 -4.12 0.15 5.28
C ALA A 230 -5.27 0.85 4.56
N GLN A 231 -6.50 0.75 5.09
CA GLN A 231 -7.69 1.38 4.52
C GLN A 231 -7.63 2.92 4.50
N LYS A 232 -6.72 3.53 5.25
CA LYS A 232 -6.46 4.98 5.26
C LYS A 232 -5.15 5.35 4.55
N GLY A 233 -4.59 4.43 3.79
CA GLY A 233 -3.33 4.60 3.07
C GLY A 233 -3.47 5.26 1.71
N ILE A 234 -2.31 5.40 1.05
CA ILE A 234 -2.19 5.92 -0.31
C ILE A 234 -1.64 4.83 -1.21
N ILE A 235 -2.24 4.65 -2.38
CA ILE A 235 -1.71 3.81 -3.46
C ILE A 235 -1.29 4.74 -4.60
N PHE A 236 -0.03 4.68 -4.98
CA PHE A 236 0.50 5.36 -6.14
C PHE A 236 0.76 4.37 -7.28
N ILE A 237 0.07 4.56 -8.39
CA ILE A 237 0.24 3.75 -9.61
C ILE A 237 1.00 4.61 -10.62
N ASP A 238 2.27 4.29 -10.86
CA ASP A 238 3.11 5.00 -11.82
C ASP A 238 2.95 4.43 -13.23
N GLU A 239 3.38 5.17 -14.22
CA GLU A 239 3.36 4.80 -15.66
C GLU A 239 1.96 4.46 -16.20
N ILE A 240 0.92 5.12 -15.67
CA ILE A 240 -0.47 4.86 -16.09
C ILE A 240 -0.72 5.15 -17.58
N ASP A 241 0.07 6.00 -18.20
CA ASP A 241 0.03 6.29 -19.64
C ASP A 241 0.39 5.08 -20.52
N LYS A 242 1.10 4.10 -19.98
CA LYS A 242 1.52 2.90 -20.71
C LYS A 242 0.37 1.90 -20.93
N ILE A 243 -0.68 1.97 -20.11
CA ILE A 243 -1.90 1.16 -20.29
C ILE A 243 -2.97 1.88 -21.12
N ALA A 244 -2.64 3.02 -21.75
CA ALA A 244 -3.52 3.67 -22.70
C ALA A 244 -3.71 2.80 -23.96
N LYS A 245 -4.94 2.77 -24.48
CA LYS A 245 -5.29 1.98 -25.68
C LYS A 245 -4.54 2.50 -26.89
N LYS A 246 -3.74 1.64 -27.54
CA LYS A 246 -3.04 1.97 -28.78
C LYS A 246 -4.03 1.92 -29.96
N LYS A 247 -3.97 2.94 -30.82
CA LYS A 247 -4.94 3.17 -31.94
C LYS A 247 -5.02 2.05 -33.00
N GLN A 248 -4.13 1.04 -32.99
CA GLN A 248 -4.06 0.00 -34.03
C GLN A 248 -3.65 -1.37 -33.47
N THR A 249 -4.56 -2.07 -32.83
CA THR A 249 -4.40 -3.51 -32.65
C THR A 249 -5.73 -4.21 -32.85
N ASN A 250 -5.79 -5.07 -33.91
CA ASN A 250 -6.92 -5.97 -34.16
C ASN A 250 -6.94 -7.19 -33.18
N THR A 251 -6.06 -7.19 -32.18
CA THR A 251 -5.97 -8.22 -31.15
C THR A 251 -6.48 -7.67 -29.84
N ARG A 252 -7.13 -8.52 -29.02
CA ARG A 252 -7.58 -8.19 -27.66
C ARG A 252 -6.38 -7.66 -26.86
N ASP A 253 -6.47 -6.41 -26.43
CA ASP A 253 -5.43 -5.75 -25.66
C ASP A 253 -5.55 -6.17 -24.18
N VAL A 254 -4.81 -7.19 -23.80
CA VAL A 254 -4.84 -7.80 -22.46
C VAL A 254 -4.09 -6.97 -21.43
N SER A 255 -3.26 -6.01 -21.89
CA SER A 255 -2.38 -5.20 -21.03
C SER A 255 -2.77 -3.72 -20.96
N GLY A 256 -3.75 -3.26 -21.72
CA GLY A 256 -4.15 -1.87 -21.81
C GLY A 256 -5.57 -1.63 -21.28
N GLU A 257 -6.56 -1.72 -22.15
CA GLU A 257 -7.96 -1.42 -21.80
C GLU A 257 -8.51 -2.33 -20.69
N SER A 258 -8.16 -3.63 -20.68
CA SER A 258 -8.58 -4.56 -19.63
C SER A 258 -8.07 -4.16 -18.25
N VAL A 259 -6.80 -3.74 -18.16
CA VAL A 259 -6.21 -3.29 -16.88
C VAL A 259 -6.87 -2.01 -16.39
N GLN A 260 -7.19 -1.05 -17.30
CA GLN A 260 -7.96 0.13 -16.92
C GLN A 260 -9.35 -0.25 -16.36
N GLN A 261 -10.06 -1.21 -16.98
CA GLN A 261 -11.37 -1.66 -16.52
C GLN A 261 -11.30 -2.37 -15.16
N GLU A 262 -10.30 -3.19 -14.90
CA GLU A 262 -10.16 -3.85 -13.62
C GLU A 262 -9.76 -2.89 -12.50
N LEU A 263 -8.90 -1.89 -12.79
CA LEU A 263 -8.56 -0.84 -11.85
C LEU A 263 -9.78 -0.03 -11.41
N LEU A 264 -10.83 0.08 -12.25
CA LEU A 264 -12.06 0.78 -11.89
C LEU A 264 -12.65 0.29 -10.57
N LYS A 265 -12.68 -1.03 -10.35
CA LYS A 265 -13.23 -1.63 -9.12
C LYS A 265 -12.54 -1.10 -7.87
N LEU A 266 -11.21 -0.97 -7.93
CA LEU A 266 -10.45 -0.43 -6.79
C LEU A 266 -10.64 1.08 -6.63
N LEU A 267 -10.68 1.82 -7.75
CA LEU A 267 -10.86 3.27 -7.75
C LEU A 267 -12.24 3.69 -7.25
N GLU A 268 -13.27 2.93 -7.59
CA GLU A 268 -14.66 3.17 -7.15
C GLU A 268 -14.84 2.92 -5.66
N GLY A 269 -14.16 1.94 -5.15
CA GLY A 269 -14.31 1.38 -3.81
C GLY A 269 -14.92 0.00 -3.86
N SER A 270 -14.18 -0.96 -3.36
CA SER A 270 -14.60 -2.36 -3.31
C SER A 270 -13.92 -3.06 -2.14
N THR A 271 -14.51 -4.17 -1.77
CA THR A 271 -13.93 -5.05 -0.75
C THR A 271 -13.12 -6.14 -1.46
N VAL A 272 -11.82 -6.20 -1.15
CA VAL A 272 -10.90 -7.17 -1.75
C VAL A 272 -10.29 -8.07 -0.68
N GLU A 273 -10.10 -9.34 -1.02
CA GLU A 273 -9.41 -10.30 -0.17
C GLU A 273 -7.95 -10.43 -0.61
N VAL A 274 -7.05 -10.08 0.29
CA VAL A 274 -5.62 -10.08 0.01
C VAL A 274 -4.85 -10.96 0.99
N PRO A 275 -3.78 -11.63 0.53
CA PRO A 275 -2.97 -12.47 1.40
C PRO A 275 -2.18 -11.62 2.41
N VAL A 276 -2.16 -12.07 3.67
CA VAL A 276 -1.41 -11.41 4.76
C VAL A 276 0.02 -11.91 4.78
N GLY A 277 0.98 -10.99 4.58
CA GLY A 277 2.41 -11.28 4.69
C GLY A 277 3.01 -12.06 3.52
N SER A 278 2.28 -12.23 2.42
CA SER A 278 2.74 -12.86 1.18
C SER A 278 2.14 -12.14 -0.02
N ASN A 279 2.85 -12.12 -1.13
CA ASN A 279 2.32 -11.59 -2.39
C ASN A 279 1.59 -12.67 -3.22
N GLN A 280 1.56 -13.91 -2.75
CA GLN A 280 0.95 -15.03 -3.47
C GLN A 280 -0.27 -15.58 -2.73
N LYS A 281 -1.36 -15.79 -3.45
CA LYS A 281 -2.58 -16.45 -2.96
C LYS A 281 -2.36 -17.96 -2.90
N ASN A 282 -1.76 -18.45 -1.83
CA ASN A 282 -1.64 -19.89 -1.56
C ASN A 282 -2.76 -20.34 -0.62
N ALA A 283 -3.22 -21.57 -0.76
CA ALA A 283 -4.30 -22.16 0.07
C ALA A 283 -4.05 -22.10 1.59
N MET A 284 -2.79 -21.97 2.01
CA MET A 284 -2.38 -21.87 3.41
C MET A 284 -2.15 -20.44 3.90
N THR A 285 -2.22 -19.43 3.01
CA THR A 285 -1.98 -18.04 3.41
C THR A 285 -3.28 -17.46 3.98
N PRO A 286 -3.26 -16.89 5.19
CA PRO A 286 -4.45 -16.24 5.73
C PRO A 286 -4.79 -15.01 4.89
N MET A 287 -6.07 -14.88 4.53
CA MET A 287 -6.57 -13.74 3.78
C MET A 287 -7.10 -12.67 4.73
N ALA A 288 -6.91 -11.42 4.39
CA ALA A 288 -7.52 -10.28 5.04
C ALA A 288 -8.44 -9.56 4.05
N THR A 289 -9.58 -9.14 4.54
CA THR A 289 -10.54 -8.35 3.78
C THR A 289 -10.23 -6.88 3.97
N VAL A 290 -9.94 -6.17 2.87
CA VAL A 290 -9.60 -4.74 2.86
C VAL A 290 -10.65 -4.00 2.02
N ASN A 291 -11.25 -2.96 2.58
CA ASN A 291 -12.13 -2.06 1.84
C ASN A 291 -11.31 -0.91 1.26
N THR A 292 -11.47 -0.66 -0.05
CA THR A 292 -10.71 0.37 -0.76
C THR A 292 -11.39 1.73 -0.81
N ASP A 293 -12.59 1.91 -0.22
CA ASP A 293 -13.35 3.17 -0.25
C ASP A 293 -12.55 4.37 0.28
N ASN A 294 -11.81 4.18 1.37
CA ASN A 294 -11.04 5.22 2.03
C ASN A 294 -9.55 5.21 1.69
N ILE A 295 -9.14 4.38 0.73
CA ILE A 295 -7.80 4.42 0.16
C ILE A 295 -7.74 5.52 -0.90
N LEU A 296 -6.73 6.40 -0.81
CA LEU A 296 -6.46 7.41 -1.83
C LEU A 296 -5.64 6.79 -2.95
N PHE A 297 -6.18 6.80 -4.16
CA PHE A 297 -5.44 6.42 -5.35
C PHE A 297 -4.89 7.67 -6.04
N ILE A 298 -3.61 7.61 -6.39
CA ILE A 298 -2.92 8.61 -7.18
C ILE A 298 -2.30 7.89 -8.37
N CYS A 299 -2.73 8.22 -9.58
CA CYS A 299 -2.19 7.64 -10.81
C CYS A 299 -1.24 8.65 -11.45
N GLY A 300 -0.01 8.24 -11.74
CA GLY A 300 1.02 9.09 -12.36
C GLY A 300 1.40 8.62 -13.76
N GLY A 301 1.62 9.54 -14.70
CA GLY A 301 2.10 9.21 -16.03
C GLY A 301 2.88 10.34 -16.67
N ALA A 302 3.73 10.01 -17.65
CA ALA A 302 4.45 10.99 -18.43
C ALA A 302 3.62 11.54 -19.59
N PHE A 303 2.75 10.72 -20.17
CA PHE A 303 1.88 11.07 -21.30
C PHE A 303 2.64 11.69 -22.47
N PRO A 304 3.60 10.99 -23.07
CA PRO A 304 4.30 11.48 -24.24
C PRO A 304 3.28 11.83 -25.35
N ASP A 305 3.56 12.82 -26.17
CA ASP A 305 2.70 13.30 -27.26
C ASP A 305 1.36 13.94 -26.82
N LEU A 306 1.03 14.00 -25.51
CA LEU A 306 -0.17 14.67 -25.04
C LEU A 306 -0.14 16.17 -25.32
N GLU A 307 1.04 16.79 -25.29
CA GLU A 307 1.22 18.20 -25.65
C GLU A 307 0.78 18.48 -27.07
N ASP A 308 1.09 17.61 -28.03
CA ASP A 308 0.70 17.77 -29.43
C ASP A 308 -0.81 17.66 -29.60
N ILE A 309 -1.47 16.75 -28.86
CA ILE A 309 -2.92 16.63 -28.83
C ILE A 309 -3.57 17.94 -28.33
N ILE A 310 -3.03 18.51 -27.24
CA ILE A 310 -3.51 19.77 -26.67
C ILE A 310 -3.32 20.91 -27.66
N LYS A 311 -2.13 21.04 -28.26
CA LYS A 311 -1.80 22.05 -29.26
C LYS A 311 -2.75 21.95 -30.45
N GLU A 312 -3.01 20.75 -30.97
CA GLU A 312 -3.94 20.54 -32.08
C GLU A 312 -5.37 20.99 -31.74
N ARG A 313 -5.86 20.66 -30.53
CA ARG A 313 -7.20 21.10 -30.05
C ARG A 313 -7.29 22.63 -29.94
N LEU A 314 -6.25 23.25 -29.34
CA LEU A 314 -6.22 24.72 -29.18
C LEU A 314 -6.15 25.44 -30.52
N ARG A 315 -5.36 24.93 -31.47
CA ARG A 315 -5.28 25.45 -32.85
C ARG A 315 -6.62 25.38 -33.57
N LYS A 316 -7.36 24.26 -33.45
CA LYS A 316 -8.70 24.10 -34.04
C LYS A 316 -9.70 25.12 -33.48
N LYS A 317 -9.64 25.38 -32.16
CA LYS A 317 -10.52 26.39 -31.52
C LYS A 317 -10.18 27.82 -31.93
N SER A 318 -8.89 28.15 -32.09
CA SER A 318 -8.45 29.52 -32.43
C SER A 318 -8.58 29.85 -33.91
N SER A 319 -8.80 28.90 -34.79
CA SER A 319 -8.93 29.10 -36.23
C SER A 319 -10.35 29.59 -36.67
N MET A 320 -11.32 29.57 -35.78
CA MET A 320 -12.71 30.00 -36.06
C MET A 320 -12.99 31.36 -35.41
N GLY A 321 -12.89 32.47 -36.16
CA GLY A 321 -13.37 33.78 -35.75
C GLY A 321 -12.41 34.96 -36.02
N PHE A 322 -12.92 36.21 -35.90
CA PHE A 322 -12.16 37.46 -36.09
C PHE A 322 -11.03 37.71 -35.05
N GLY A 323 -10.90 36.86 -34.05
CA GLY A 323 -9.87 36.91 -33.02
C GLY A 323 -8.84 35.76 -33.12
N ALA A 324 -8.56 35.25 -34.34
CA ALA A 324 -7.58 34.16 -34.54
C ALA A 324 -6.21 34.56 -33.96
N VAL A 325 -5.83 33.92 -32.87
CA VAL A 325 -4.51 34.07 -32.29
C VAL A 325 -3.49 33.40 -33.22
N LEU A 326 -2.36 34.07 -33.47
CA LEU A 326 -1.29 33.58 -34.33
C LEU A 326 -0.93 32.12 -33.94
N LYS A 327 -0.81 31.27 -34.94
CA LYS A 327 -0.59 29.81 -34.80
C LYS A 327 0.60 29.42 -33.90
N ASP A 328 1.54 30.32 -33.72
CA ASP A 328 2.81 30.09 -33.02
C ASP A 328 2.75 30.36 -31.51
N SER A 329 1.66 30.95 -30.98
CA SER A 329 1.61 31.32 -29.55
C SER A 329 1.55 30.15 -28.59
N PHE A 330 1.02 29.01 -29.03
CA PHE A 330 0.93 27.79 -28.19
C PHE A 330 2.13 26.86 -28.32
N ASP A 331 2.98 27.05 -29.34
CA ASP A 331 4.13 26.20 -29.58
C ASP A 331 5.25 26.44 -28.57
N GLN A 332 5.29 27.63 -27.98
CA GLN A 332 6.30 28.04 -26.99
C GLN A 332 5.76 28.14 -25.57
N ASP A 333 4.51 27.68 -25.31
CA ASP A 333 3.94 27.72 -23.96
C ASP A 333 4.59 26.63 -23.06
N PRO A 334 5.41 27.02 -22.08
CA PRO A 334 6.06 26.06 -21.18
C PRO A 334 5.07 25.36 -20.24
N ASP A 335 3.84 25.84 -20.14
CA ASP A 335 2.78 25.31 -19.26
C ASP A 335 1.63 24.67 -20.05
N ILE A 336 1.91 24.21 -21.28
CA ILE A 336 0.91 23.66 -22.20
C ILE A 336 0.10 22.52 -21.55
N LEU A 337 0.72 21.70 -20.71
CA LEU A 337 0.05 20.62 -19.97
C LEU A 337 -1.04 21.16 -19.02
N SER A 338 -0.98 22.41 -18.57
CA SER A 338 -2.02 22.98 -17.72
C SER A 338 -3.37 23.16 -18.42
N HIS A 339 -3.38 23.10 -19.75
CA HIS A 339 -4.58 23.16 -20.59
C HIS A 339 -5.21 21.80 -20.89
N VAL A 340 -4.71 20.73 -20.27
CA VAL A 340 -5.23 19.38 -20.48
C VAL A 340 -6.71 19.28 -20.12
N THR A 341 -7.46 18.56 -20.94
CA THR A 341 -8.87 18.25 -20.74
C THR A 341 -9.10 16.73 -20.82
N ASN A 342 -10.25 16.29 -20.33
CA ASN A 342 -10.64 14.88 -20.46
C ASN A 342 -10.73 14.42 -21.93
N GLU A 343 -11.03 15.33 -22.87
CA GLU A 343 -11.05 15.04 -24.29
C GLU A 343 -9.66 14.70 -24.82
N ASP A 344 -8.62 15.41 -24.36
CA ASP A 344 -7.23 15.16 -24.74
C ASP A 344 -6.77 13.80 -24.23
N LEU A 345 -7.10 13.46 -22.98
CA LEU A 345 -6.77 12.17 -22.37
C LEU A 345 -7.50 10.99 -23.04
N ARG A 346 -8.75 11.21 -23.48
CA ARG A 346 -9.49 10.23 -24.31
C ARG A 346 -8.85 10.06 -25.68
N ALA A 347 -8.44 11.16 -26.30
CA ALA A 347 -7.72 11.12 -27.58
C ALA A 347 -6.36 10.41 -27.46
N PHE A 348 -5.71 10.50 -26.30
CA PHE A 348 -4.49 9.77 -25.97
C PHE A 348 -4.72 8.26 -25.84
N GLY A 349 -5.91 7.81 -25.40
CA GLY A 349 -6.27 6.39 -25.28
C GLY A 349 -6.75 5.96 -23.89
N MET A 350 -7.05 6.90 -22.99
CA MET A 350 -7.65 6.59 -21.70
C MET A 350 -9.17 6.40 -21.85
N ILE A 351 -9.73 5.40 -21.16
CA ILE A 351 -11.16 5.16 -21.21
C ILE A 351 -11.94 6.20 -20.38
N PRO A 352 -13.11 6.64 -20.85
CA PRO A 352 -13.89 7.70 -20.17
C PRO A 352 -14.24 7.36 -18.73
N GLU A 353 -14.59 6.10 -18.45
CA GLU A 353 -14.98 5.62 -17.14
C GLU A 353 -13.81 5.75 -16.15
N PHE A 354 -12.60 5.42 -16.59
CA PHE A 354 -11.38 5.54 -15.80
C PHE A 354 -11.08 7.02 -15.45
N LEU A 355 -11.19 7.90 -16.44
CA LEU A 355 -11.03 9.34 -16.23
C LEU A 355 -12.09 9.91 -15.28
N GLY A 356 -13.32 9.39 -15.34
CA GLY A 356 -14.39 9.77 -14.42
C GLY A 356 -14.07 9.44 -12.95
N ARG A 357 -13.20 8.44 -12.68
CA ARG A 357 -12.76 8.09 -11.32
C ARG A 357 -11.48 8.79 -10.87
N LEU A 358 -10.90 9.63 -11.74
CA LEU A 358 -9.71 10.46 -11.48
C LEU A 358 -10.04 11.95 -11.71
N PRO A 359 -11.02 12.52 -10.98
CA PRO A 359 -11.54 13.85 -11.26
C PRO A 359 -10.53 14.98 -10.99
N VAL A 360 -9.52 14.71 -10.19
CA VAL A 360 -8.50 15.71 -9.85
C VAL A 360 -7.28 15.50 -10.73
N THR A 361 -7.12 16.39 -11.72
CA THR A 361 -5.92 16.39 -12.58
C THR A 361 -4.89 17.37 -12.07
N VAL A 362 -3.66 16.91 -11.92
CA VAL A 362 -2.51 17.67 -11.44
C VAL A 362 -1.41 17.60 -12.49
N THR A 363 -0.98 18.74 -12.99
CA THR A 363 0.10 18.85 -13.97
C THR A 363 1.39 19.30 -13.30
N LEU A 364 2.50 18.62 -13.62
CA LEU A 364 3.84 18.99 -13.20
C LEU A 364 4.63 19.51 -14.40
N GLN A 365 5.41 20.54 -14.15
CA GLN A 365 6.28 21.17 -15.16
C GLN A 365 7.64 20.49 -15.18
N ASP A 366 8.37 20.69 -16.28
CA ASP A 366 9.78 20.35 -16.34
C ASP A 366 10.61 21.12 -15.30
N LEU A 367 11.70 20.49 -14.86
CA LEU A 367 12.63 21.12 -13.92
C LEU A 367 13.55 22.09 -14.67
N THR A 368 13.51 23.37 -14.31
CA THR A 368 14.46 24.35 -14.82
C THR A 368 15.86 24.16 -14.23
N LYS A 369 16.89 24.74 -14.85
CA LYS A 369 18.25 24.71 -14.29
C LYS A 369 18.33 25.27 -12.89
N GLU A 370 17.63 26.36 -12.62
CA GLU A 370 17.56 26.98 -11.30
C GLU A 370 16.95 26.03 -10.27
N MET A 371 15.85 25.36 -10.62
CA MET A 371 15.22 24.34 -9.77
C MET A 371 16.19 23.18 -9.50
N MET A 372 16.90 22.67 -10.50
CA MET A 372 17.86 21.58 -10.32
C MET A 372 19.01 21.99 -9.37
N VAL A 373 19.51 23.22 -9.50
CA VAL A 373 20.55 23.75 -8.58
C VAL A 373 20.02 23.85 -7.14
N ARG A 374 18.76 24.26 -6.98
CA ARG A 374 18.10 24.34 -5.67
C ARG A 374 17.91 22.96 -5.06
N ILE A 375 17.46 21.97 -5.84
CA ILE A 375 17.31 20.58 -5.41
C ILE A 375 18.63 19.99 -4.87
N LEU A 376 19.77 20.39 -5.43
CA LEU A 376 21.08 19.93 -4.97
C LEU A 376 21.56 20.65 -3.70
N LYS A 377 21.02 21.81 -3.37
CA LYS A 377 21.50 22.66 -2.27
C LYS A 377 20.58 22.71 -1.06
N GLU A 378 19.26 22.64 -1.25
CA GLU A 378 18.27 22.96 -0.22
C GLU A 378 17.72 21.74 0.53
N PRO A 379 17.19 20.66 -0.08
CA PRO A 379 16.61 19.53 0.67
C PRO A 379 17.61 18.49 1.12
#